data_f780138538d7d08e114f37cac406f057
#
_entry.id   f780138538d7d08e114f37cac406f057
#
_cell.length_a   1.000
_cell.length_b   1.000
_cell.length_c   1.000
_cell.angle_alpha   90.00
_cell.angle_beta   90.00
_cell.angle_gamma   90.00
#
_symmetry.space_group_name_H-M   'P 1'
#
loop_
_entity.id
_entity.type
_entity.pdbx_description
1 polymer ?
#
loop_
_entity_poly.entity_id
_entity_poly.type
_entity_poly.pdbx_seq_one_letter_code
_entity_poly.pdbx_strand_id
1 'polypeptide(L)'
;MSPITASRALRGVTTVAPELAEKVRAAAQTLGYVANSAARALASSCSQTVVVLVPSLSNQLFIETLEAIQDVLRIRGLDVVIGNYHYSPDEEEKLLRNHLVNRPRGILLTGFDHTAASHQMLETSGVPCVHMMELDTRLGTYCVGFSQQQAGAEAARHLLGRGRHRLAYIXXXXRGRVSPSAGERRAVRPRAAGLDASVVLDWPGW
;
A
#
# COMPACT_ATOMS: atom_id res chain seq x y z
N MET A 1 -16.69 40.38 5.71
CA MET A 1 -16.52 38.99 6.20
C MET A 1 -15.03 38.72 6.42
N SER A 2 -14.66 38.05 7.51
CA SER A 2 -13.25 37.75 7.78
C SER A 2 -12.76 36.54 6.96
N PRO A 3 -11.44 36.48 6.62
CA PRO A 3 -10.87 35.32 5.95
C PRO A 3 -11.10 34.01 6.71
N ILE A 4 -11.12 34.09 8.04
CA ILE A 4 -11.35 32.91 8.89
C ILE A 4 -12.79 32.37 8.68
N THR A 5 -13.78 33.27 8.61
CA THR A 5 -15.18 32.88 8.38
C THR A 5 -15.34 32.25 6.99
N ALA A 6 -14.72 32.82 5.97
CA ALA A 6 -14.74 32.27 4.62
C ALA A 6 -14.10 30.86 4.59
N SER A 7 -12.95 30.70 5.23
CA SER A 7 -12.28 29.39 5.33
C SER A 7 -13.14 28.36 6.05
N ARG A 8 -13.80 28.75 7.14
CA ARG A 8 -14.72 27.84 7.88
C ARG A 8 -15.92 27.43 7.02
N ALA A 9 -16.50 28.38 6.29
CA ALA A 9 -17.63 28.14 5.39
C ALA A 9 -17.28 27.11 4.29
N LEU A 10 -16.09 27.30 3.66
CA LEU A 10 -15.59 26.40 2.61
C LEU A 10 -15.27 24.99 3.13
N ARG A 11 -14.95 24.87 4.43
CA ARG A 11 -14.71 23.57 5.06
C ARG A 11 -15.98 22.89 5.59
N GLY A 12 -17.14 23.54 5.46
CA GLY A 12 -18.39 22.99 5.93
C GLY A 12 -18.57 23.00 7.45
N VAL A 13 -17.86 23.89 8.16
CA VAL A 13 -17.93 23.98 9.62
C VAL A 13 -19.31 24.52 10.02
N THR A 14 -20.03 23.79 10.84
CA THR A 14 -21.44 24.07 11.20
C THR A 14 -21.64 25.37 11.99
N THR A 15 -20.56 25.97 12.52
CA THR A 15 -20.67 27.23 13.27
C THR A 15 -20.88 28.44 12.36
N VAL A 16 -20.78 28.28 11.03
CA VAL A 16 -21.08 29.33 10.07
C VAL A 16 -22.56 29.25 9.66
N ALA A 17 -23.26 30.35 9.75
CA ALA A 17 -24.69 30.39 9.34
C ALA A 17 -24.86 29.86 7.91
N PRO A 18 -25.88 29.01 7.65
CA PRO A 18 -26.04 28.36 6.34
C PRO A 18 -26.10 29.35 5.17
N GLU A 19 -26.82 30.46 5.33
CA GLU A 19 -26.93 31.50 4.30
C GLU A 19 -25.58 32.11 3.93
N LEU A 20 -24.73 32.33 4.95
CA LEU A 20 -23.40 32.90 4.76
C LEU A 20 -22.46 31.87 4.11
N ALA A 21 -22.59 30.60 4.49
CA ALA A 21 -21.81 29.51 3.88
C ALA A 21 -22.14 29.38 2.38
N GLU A 22 -23.42 29.50 2.04
CA GLU A 22 -23.88 29.44 0.64
C GLU A 22 -23.32 30.60 -0.19
N LYS A 23 -23.37 31.83 0.35
CA LYS A 23 -22.80 33.00 -0.33
C LYS A 23 -21.30 32.82 -0.58
N VAL A 24 -20.57 32.23 0.38
CA VAL A 24 -19.13 31.98 0.23
C VAL A 24 -18.88 30.93 -0.85
N ARG A 25 -19.68 29.84 -0.89
CA ARG A 25 -19.53 28.79 -1.90
C ARG A 25 -19.82 29.35 -3.30
N ALA A 26 -20.89 30.13 -3.45
CA ALA A 26 -21.25 30.76 -4.73
C ALA A 26 -20.12 31.71 -5.21
N ALA A 27 -19.60 32.54 -4.31
CA ALA A 27 -18.49 33.45 -4.65
C ALA A 27 -17.23 32.67 -5.05
N ALA A 28 -16.89 31.61 -4.31
CA ALA A 28 -15.75 30.77 -4.64
C ALA A 28 -15.90 30.13 -6.02
N GLN A 29 -17.09 29.64 -6.32
CA GLN A 29 -17.40 29.06 -7.63
C GLN A 29 -17.28 30.08 -8.76
N THR A 30 -17.83 31.27 -8.58
CA THR A 30 -17.74 32.36 -9.56
C THR A 30 -16.30 32.77 -9.85
N LEU A 31 -15.47 32.78 -8.79
CA LEU A 31 -14.05 33.17 -8.89
C LEU A 31 -13.15 32.01 -9.35
N GLY A 32 -13.68 30.81 -9.52
CA GLY A 32 -12.87 29.63 -9.80
C GLY A 32 -11.92 29.29 -8.65
N TYR A 33 -12.24 29.68 -7.42
CA TYR A 33 -11.34 29.49 -6.28
C TYR A 33 -11.32 28.03 -5.83
N VAL A 34 -10.14 27.42 -5.87
CA VAL A 34 -9.90 26.07 -5.34
C VAL A 34 -9.18 26.21 -3.99
N ALA A 35 -9.80 25.70 -2.95
CA ALA A 35 -9.23 25.76 -1.62
C ALA A 35 -7.91 24.96 -1.55
N ASN A 36 -6.87 25.58 -1.00
CA ASN A 36 -5.56 24.96 -0.89
C ASN A 36 -5.62 23.79 0.10
N SER A 37 -5.40 22.58 -0.40
CA SER A 37 -5.42 21.35 0.40
C SER A 37 -4.27 21.31 1.43
N ALA A 38 -3.12 21.90 1.10
CA ALA A 38 -1.99 21.98 2.03
C ALA A 38 -2.32 22.89 3.23
N ALA A 39 -2.98 24.03 2.98
CA ALA A 39 -3.43 24.91 4.05
C ALA A 39 -4.48 24.23 4.93
N ARG A 40 -5.34 23.41 4.31
CA ARG A 40 -6.34 22.61 5.03
C ARG A 40 -5.67 21.53 5.90
N ALA A 41 -4.70 20.80 5.34
CA ALA A 41 -3.94 19.77 6.05
C ALA A 41 -3.20 20.36 7.25
N LEU A 42 -2.59 21.54 7.08
CA LEU A 42 -1.92 22.26 8.17
C LEU A 42 -2.89 22.57 9.32
N ALA A 43 -4.10 23.01 8.99
CA ALA A 43 -5.12 23.36 9.99
C ALA A 43 -5.74 22.15 10.68
N SER A 44 -5.74 20.98 10.06
CA SER A 44 -6.35 19.75 10.59
C SER A 44 -5.32 18.73 11.07
N SER A 45 -4.04 19.00 10.90
CA SER A 45 -2.91 18.12 11.25
C SER A 45 -2.84 16.81 10.43
N CYS A 46 -3.72 16.63 9.43
CA CYS A 46 -3.63 15.51 8.50
C CYS A 46 -4.35 15.85 7.18
N SER A 47 -3.91 15.23 6.11
CA SER A 47 -4.55 15.41 4.80
C SER A 47 -5.77 14.50 4.64
N GLN A 48 -6.53 14.68 3.57
CA GLN A 48 -7.63 13.77 3.19
C GLN A 48 -7.14 12.72 2.18
N THR A 49 -5.84 12.44 2.17
CA THR A 49 -5.20 11.56 1.21
C THR A 49 -4.85 10.23 1.86
N VAL A 50 -5.17 9.13 1.20
CA VAL A 50 -4.66 7.80 1.52
C VAL A 50 -3.61 7.45 0.46
N VAL A 51 -2.43 7.05 0.90
CA VAL A 51 -1.32 6.63 0.01
C VAL A 51 -1.39 5.11 -0.16
N VAL A 52 -1.34 4.65 -1.39
CA VAL A 52 -1.34 3.22 -1.71
C VAL A 52 -0.05 2.91 -2.49
N LEU A 53 0.84 2.11 -1.89
CA LEU A 53 2.09 1.73 -2.55
C LEU A 53 1.96 0.29 -3.05
N VAL A 54 2.10 0.13 -4.37
CA VAL A 54 2.01 -1.17 -5.04
C VAL A 54 3.28 -1.44 -5.85
N PRO A 55 3.64 -2.73 -6.02
CA PRO A 55 4.85 -3.05 -6.77
C PRO A 55 4.68 -2.99 -8.29
N SER A 56 3.43 -2.92 -8.78
CA SER A 56 3.18 -2.94 -10.23
C SER A 56 1.83 -2.32 -10.56
N LEU A 57 1.78 -1.52 -11.62
CA LEU A 57 0.55 -0.97 -12.19
C LEU A 57 0.11 -1.73 -13.45
N SER A 58 0.87 -2.74 -13.88
CA SER A 58 0.54 -3.56 -15.04
C SER A 58 0.03 -4.96 -14.67
N ASN A 59 0.10 -5.33 -13.40
CA ASN A 59 -0.40 -6.61 -12.92
C ASN A 59 -1.89 -6.47 -12.59
N GLN A 60 -2.72 -7.29 -13.22
CA GLN A 60 -4.19 -7.26 -13.08
C GLN A 60 -4.66 -7.31 -11.63
N LEU A 61 -3.97 -8.08 -10.79
CA LEU A 61 -4.30 -8.19 -9.37
C LEU A 61 -4.32 -6.82 -8.69
N PHE A 62 -3.31 -5.98 -8.96
CA PHE A 62 -3.23 -4.66 -8.34
C PHE A 62 -4.24 -3.68 -8.96
N ILE A 63 -4.55 -3.82 -10.25
CA ILE A 63 -5.53 -2.95 -10.92
C ILE A 63 -6.90 -3.09 -10.23
N GLU A 64 -7.38 -4.32 -10.09
CA GLU A 64 -8.67 -4.59 -9.45
C GLU A 64 -8.69 -4.16 -7.97
N THR A 65 -7.57 -4.37 -7.28
CA THR A 65 -7.42 -3.94 -5.89
C THR A 65 -7.50 -2.42 -5.76
N LEU A 66 -6.80 -1.69 -6.65
CA LEU A 66 -6.78 -0.23 -6.65
C LEU A 66 -8.17 0.36 -6.96
N GLU A 67 -8.88 -0.23 -7.91
CA GLU A 67 -10.25 0.17 -8.23
C GLU A 67 -11.16 0.02 -7.00
N ALA A 68 -11.11 -1.13 -6.33
CA ALA A 68 -11.92 -1.38 -5.13
C ALA A 68 -11.57 -0.39 -4.00
N ILE A 69 -10.29 -0.10 -3.81
CA ILE A 69 -9.82 0.87 -2.80
C ILE A 69 -10.39 2.26 -3.13
N GLN A 70 -10.28 2.70 -4.39
CA GLN A 70 -10.76 4.01 -4.83
C GLN A 70 -12.27 4.16 -4.61
N ASP A 71 -13.04 3.14 -4.94
CA ASP A 71 -14.51 3.17 -4.77
C ASP A 71 -14.90 3.36 -3.31
N VAL A 72 -14.27 2.62 -2.40
CA VAL A 72 -14.58 2.72 -0.96
C VAL A 72 -14.15 4.07 -0.39
N LEU A 73 -12.96 4.55 -0.76
CA LEU A 73 -12.41 5.79 -0.21
C LEU A 73 -13.11 7.03 -0.76
N ARG A 74 -13.53 7.00 -2.04
CA ARG A 74 -14.26 8.08 -2.69
C ARG A 74 -15.58 8.38 -1.97
N ILE A 75 -16.31 7.35 -1.55
CA ILE A 75 -17.58 7.51 -0.80
C ILE A 75 -17.32 8.24 0.54
N ARG A 76 -16.11 8.08 1.09
CA ARG A 76 -15.71 8.72 2.36
C ARG A 76 -15.04 10.09 2.17
N GLY A 77 -14.99 10.60 0.95
CA GLY A 77 -14.37 11.89 0.64
C GLY A 77 -12.85 11.87 0.82
N LEU A 78 -12.23 10.69 0.61
CA LEU A 78 -10.78 10.53 0.69
C LEU A 78 -10.18 10.36 -0.71
N ASP A 79 -9.08 11.06 -0.95
CA ASP A 79 -8.34 10.99 -2.20
C ASP A 79 -7.30 9.88 -2.13
N VAL A 80 -7.09 9.17 -3.24
CA VAL A 80 -6.07 8.12 -3.33
C VAL A 80 -4.87 8.61 -4.12
N VAL A 81 -3.68 8.47 -3.55
CA VAL A 81 -2.41 8.70 -4.25
C VAL A 81 -1.69 7.37 -4.35
N ILE A 82 -1.39 6.97 -5.59
CA ILE A 82 -0.80 5.67 -5.89
C ILE A 82 0.70 5.86 -6.18
N GLY A 83 1.54 5.08 -5.50
CA GLY A 83 2.97 5.00 -5.79
C GLY A 83 3.32 3.60 -6.30
N ASN A 84 4.05 3.55 -7.40
CA ASN A 84 4.55 2.30 -7.97
C ASN A 84 6.04 2.18 -7.66
N TYR A 85 6.43 1.17 -6.87
CA TYR A 85 7.81 1.00 -6.45
C TYR A 85 8.57 -0.10 -7.21
N HIS A 86 7.96 -0.68 -8.26
CA HIS A 86 8.61 -1.61 -9.19
C HIS A 86 9.33 -2.78 -8.50
N TYR A 87 8.76 -3.32 -7.43
CA TYR A 87 9.35 -4.41 -6.62
C TYR A 87 10.71 -4.03 -6.00
N SER A 88 11.01 -2.74 -5.83
CA SER A 88 12.24 -2.25 -5.22
C SER A 88 11.97 -1.68 -3.83
N PRO A 89 12.45 -2.32 -2.74
CA PRO A 89 12.27 -1.77 -1.40
C PRO A 89 12.88 -0.37 -1.22
N ASP A 90 13.96 -0.07 -1.95
CA ASP A 90 14.60 1.26 -1.91
C ASP A 90 13.70 2.33 -2.54
N GLU A 91 13.01 1.99 -3.63
CA GLU A 91 12.06 2.90 -4.26
C GLU A 91 10.80 3.08 -3.39
N GLU A 92 10.35 1.99 -2.76
CA GLU A 92 9.26 2.06 -1.79
C GLU A 92 9.60 3.03 -0.65
N GLU A 93 10.82 2.91 -0.08
CA GLU A 93 11.31 3.78 0.99
C GLU A 93 11.29 5.25 0.56
N LYS A 94 11.75 5.56 -0.65
CA LYS A 94 11.74 6.93 -1.20
C LYS A 94 10.32 7.47 -1.33
N LEU A 95 9.40 6.65 -1.87
CA LEU A 95 8.00 7.03 -2.00
C LEU A 95 7.36 7.25 -0.63
N LEU A 96 7.62 6.36 0.30
CA LEU A 96 7.10 6.46 1.66
C LEU A 96 7.57 7.78 2.32
N ARG A 97 8.87 8.07 2.23
CA ARG A 97 9.46 9.30 2.76
C ARG A 97 8.80 10.54 2.16
N ASN A 98 8.61 10.55 0.84
CA ASN A 98 8.02 11.68 0.11
C ASN A 98 6.56 11.91 0.50
N HIS A 99 5.81 10.85 0.74
CA HIS A 99 4.39 10.98 1.04
C HIS A 99 4.12 11.29 2.52
N LEU A 100 4.95 10.78 3.44
CA LEU A 100 4.78 11.01 4.88
C LEU A 100 4.91 12.48 5.25
N VAL A 101 5.68 13.29 4.50
CA VAL A 101 5.80 14.73 4.69
C VAL A 101 4.42 15.41 4.69
N ASN A 102 3.48 14.89 3.91
CA ASN A 102 2.15 15.48 3.75
C ASN A 102 1.12 14.92 4.76
N ARG A 103 1.57 14.14 5.72
CA ARG A 103 0.74 13.52 6.78
C ARG A 103 -0.54 12.90 6.20
N PRO A 104 -0.42 11.84 5.40
CA PRO A 104 -1.60 11.19 4.82
C PRO A 104 -2.53 10.65 5.91
N ARG A 105 -3.79 10.48 5.57
CA ARG A 105 -4.81 9.94 6.45
C ARG A 105 -4.54 8.48 6.81
N GLY A 106 -3.87 7.77 5.89
CA GLY A 106 -3.46 6.38 6.07
C GLY A 106 -2.57 5.94 4.92
N ILE A 107 -1.93 4.81 5.11
CA ILE A 107 -1.04 4.20 4.11
C ILE A 107 -1.47 2.74 3.92
N LEU A 108 -1.55 2.31 2.66
CA LEU A 108 -1.74 0.91 2.28
C LEU A 108 -0.45 0.43 1.61
N LEU A 109 0.17 -0.61 2.16
CA LEU A 109 1.42 -1.19 1.65
C LEU A 109 1.20 -2.63 1.21
N THR A 110 1.98 -3.11 0.27
CA THR A 110 1.90 -4.49 -0.21
C THR A 110 2.94 -5.36 0.51
N GLY A 111 2.47 -6.38 1.22
CA GLY A 111 3.35 -7.33 1.93
C GLY A 111 4.02 -6.76 3.16
N PHE A 112 5.10 -7.41 3.59
CA PHE A 112 5.84 -7.06 4.80
C PHE A 112 7.36 -6.93 4.57
N ASP A 113 7.80 -7.05 3.31
CA ASP A 113 9.24 -7.05 2.98
C ASP A 113 9.72 -5.61 2.73
N HIS A 114 9.85 -4.84 3.80
CA HIS A 114 10.22 -3.43 3.78
C HIS A 114 11.62 -3.22 4.36
N THR A 115 12.26 -2.11 4.02
CA THR A 115 13.56 -1.75 4.62
C THR A 115 13.39 -1.40 6.10
N ALA A 116 14.48 -1.52 6.86
CA ALA A 116 14.49 -1.09 8.27
C ALA A 116 14.10 0.38 8.42
N ALA A 117 14.52 1.22 7.46
CA ALA A 117 14.17 2.64 7.46
C ALA A 117 12.68 2.87 7.20
N SER A 118 12.05 2.06 6.31
CA SER A 118 10.61 2.11 6.08
C SER A 118 9.83 1.76 7.35
N HIS A 119 10.23 0.68 8.03
CA HIS A 119 9.63 0.29 9.31
C HIS A 119 9.72 1.44 10.34
N GLN A 120 10.90 2.02 10.50
CA GLN A 120 11.12 3.12 11.43
C GLN A 120 10.26 4.34 11.09
N MET A 121 10.17 4.68 9.81
CA MET A 121 9.33 5.81 9.35
C MET A 121 7.85 5.58 9.65
N LEU A 122 7.33 4.38 9.41
CA LEU A 122 5.94 4.03 9.69
C LEU A 122 5.65 4.13 11.20
N GLU A 123 6.50 3.57 12.03
CA GLU A 123 6.34 3.60 13.48
C GLU A 123 6.38 5.03 14.03
N THR A 124 7.35 5.83 13.59
CA THR A 124 7.53 7.21 14.11
C THR A 124 6.49 8.19 13.59
N SER A 125 5.95 7.94 12.38
CA SER A 125 4.99 8.88 11.77
C SER A 125 3.65 8.93 12.50
N GLY A 126 3.25 7.83 13.14
CA GLY A 126 1.94 7.66 13.74
C GLY A 126 0.81 7.58 12.72
N VAL A 127 1.12 7.49 11.43
CA VAL A 127 0.11 7.36 10.37
C VAL A 127 -0.39 5.91 10.33
N PRO A 128 -1.71 5.69 10.39
CA PRO A 128 -2.23 4.32 10.30
C PRO A 128 -1.78 3.62 9.02
N CYS A 129 -1.28 2.39 9.17
CA CYS A 129 -0.80 1.59 8.05
C CYS A 129 -1.54 0.25 8.02
N VAL A 130 -1.95 -0.17 6.80
CA VAL A 130 -2.53 -1.50 6.57
C VAL A 130 -1.69 -2.20 5.50
N HIS A 131 -1.25 -3.41 5.81
CA HIS A 131 -0.51 -4.25 4.88
C HIS A 131 -1.49 -5.10 4.07
N MET A 132 -1.32 -5.10 2.75
CA MET A 132 -2.19 -5.81 1.81
C MET A 132 -1.50 -7.07 1.27
N MET A 133 -2.29 -8.01 0.79
CA MET A 133 -1.85 -9.22 0.07
C MET A 133 -1.13 -10.26 0.92
N GLU A 134 -1.02 -10.05 2.23
CA GLU A 134 -0.39 -10.99 3.15
C GLU A 134 -1.03 -10.88 4.53
N LEU A 135 -0.86 -11.91 5.35
CA LEU A 135 -1.35 -11.93 6.72
C LEU A 135 -0.19 -12.04 7.71
N ASP A 136 -0.31 -11.28 8.80
CA ASP A 136 0.62 -11.33 9.92
C ASP A 136 -0.19 -11.47 11.22
N THR A 137 0.30 -12.28 12.13
CA THR A 137 -0.34 -12.53 13.42
C THR A 137 0.21 -11.64 14.55
N ARG A 138 1.19 -10.80 14.26
CA ARG A 138 1.76 -9.89 15.27
C ARG A 138 0.69 -8.89 15.75
N LEU A 139 0.63 -8.73 17.07
CA LEU A 139 -0.31 -7.77 17.69
C LEU A 139 -0.01 -6.34 17.21
N GLY A 140 -1.07 -5.61 16.87
CA GLY A 140 -0.94 -4.23 16.42
C GLY A 140 -0.71 -4.05 14.92
N THR A 141 -0.53 -5.15 14.17
CA THR A 141 -0.40 -5.09 12.72
C THR A 141 -1.76 -5.21 12.05
N TYR A 142 -2.14 -4.22 11.28
CA TYR A 142 -3.36 -4.28 10.46
C TYR A 142 -2.99 -4.85 9.09
N CYS A 143 -3.63 -5.94 8.70
CA CYS A 143 -3.36 -6.56 7.41
C CYS A 143 -4.63 -7.15 6.80
N VAL A 144 -4.63 -7.25 5.47
CA VAL A 144 -5.70 -7.86 4.70
C VAL A 144 -5.07 -8.63 3.53
N GLY A 145 -5.39 -9.91 3.44
CA GLY A 145 -4.78 -10.75 2.42
C GLY A 145 -4.98 -12.23 2.71
N PHE A 146 -4.00 -13.02 2.34
CA PHE A 146 -4.00 -14.47 2.57
C PHE A 146 -2.59 -14.92 2.95
N SER A 147 -2.50 -16.08 3.58
CA SER A 147 -1.18 -16.63 3.97
C SER A 147 -0.46 -17.17 2.73
N GLN A 148 0.60 -16.49 2.32
CA GLN A 148 1.47 -16.93 1.23
C GLN A 148 2.10 -18.30 1.57
N GLN A 149 2.48 -18.50 2.83
CA GLN A 149 3.02 -19.78 3.30
C GLN A 149 2.00 -20.91 3.14
N GLN A 150 0.77 -20.69 3.59
CA GLN A 150 -0.29 -21.71 3.47
C GLN A 150 -0.61 -22.01 2.00
N ALA A 151 -0.72 -20.99 1.17
CA ALA A 151 -0.99 -21.14 -0.26
C ALA A 151 0.11 -21.98 -0.94
N GLY A 152 1.38 -21.69 -0.63
CA GLY A 152 2.51 -22.46 -1.16
C GLY A 152 2.49 -23.91 -0.67
N ALA A 153 2.21 -24.12 0.60
CA ALA A 153 2.14 -25.47 1.19
C ALA A 153 1.01 -26.29 0.56
N GLU A 154 -0.14 -25.67 0.33
CA GLU A 154 -1.28 -26.36 -0.30
C GLU A 154 -0.99 -26.72 -1.77
N ALA A 155 -0.37 -25.80 -2.51
CA ALA A 155 0.06 -26.05 -3.88
C ALA A 155 1.04 -27.22 -3.94
N ALA A 156 2.04 -27.23 -3.05
CA ALA A 156 3.03 -28.30 -2.98
C ALA A 156 2.36 -29.64 -2.63
N ARG A 157 1.49 -29.67 -1.63
CA ARG A 157 0.75 -30.87 -1.23
C ARG A 157 -0.11 -31.41 -2.40
N HIS A 158 -0.76 -30.51 -3.12
CA HIS A 158 -1.57 -30.90 -4.28
C HIS A 158 -0.72 -31.60 -5.35
N LEU A 159 0.43 -31.02 -5.69
CA LEU A 159 1.33 -31.57 -6.72
C LEU A 159 1.90 -32.92 -6.27
N LEU A 160 2.33 -33.03 -5.02
CA LEU A 160 2.84 -34.29 -4.46
C LEU A 160 1.75 -35.38 -4.46
N GLY A 161 0.52 -35.03 -4.08
CA GLY A 161 -0.62 -35.96 -4.12
C GLY A 161 -0.98 -36.42 -5.53
N ARG A 162 -0.56 -35.67 -6.56
CA ARG A 162 -0.69 -36.07 -7.97
C ARG A 162 0.54 -36.83 -8.48
N GLY A 163 1.42 -37.26 -7.59
CA GLY A 163 2.64 -38.01 -7.93
C GLY A 163 3.76 -37.19 -8.55
N ARG A 164 3.71 -35.85 -8.42
CA ARG A 164 4.75 -34.97 -8.96
C ARG A 164 5.78 -34.71 -7.85
N HIS A 165 6.90 -35.43 -7.86
CA HIS A 165 7.92 -35.36 -6.79
C HIS A 165 9.08 -34.41 -7.11
N ARG A 166 9.20 -33.93 -8.37
CA ARG A 166 10.20 -32.93 -8.76
C ARG A 166 9.47 -31.62 -9.00
N LEU A 167 9.58 -30.71 -8.04
CA LEU A 167 8.87 -29.44 -8.05
C LEU A 167 9.83 -28.27 -8.27
N ALA A 168 9.39 -27.26 -9.04
CA ALA A 168 10.11 -26.02 -9.20
C ALA A 168 9.14 -24.86 -8.93
N TYR A 169 9.64 -23.81 -8.28
CA TYR A 169 8.88 -22.60 -8.03
C TYR A 169 9.54 -21.43 -8.77
N ILE A 170 8.78 -20.72 -9.54
CA ILE A 170 9.24 -19.55 -10.29
C ILE A 170 8.48 -18.34 -9.76
N UNK A 171 9.16 -17.47 -9.23
CA UNK A 171 8.54 -16.33 -8.70
C UNK A 171 8.96 -15.17 -9.49
N UNK A 172 8.44 -14.48 -9.51
CA UNK A 172 8.77 -13.39 -10.05
C UNK A 172 9.65 -12.75 -9.19
N UNK A 173 10.40 -12.92 -9.37
CA UNK A 173 11.18 -12.49 -8.58
C UNK A 173 11.12 -11.33 -8.25
N UNK A 174 10.68 -11.14 -7.43
CA UNK A 174 10.87 -10.21 -7.01
C UNK A 174 12.15 -10.12 -6.86
N ARG A 175 12.87 -9.26 -7.17
CA ARG A 175 14.27 -8.98 -6.88
C ARG A 175 14.50 -8.73 -5.37
N GLY A 176 13.77 -9.41 -4.53
CA GLY A 176 13.91 -9.37 -3.08
C GLY A 176 14.47 -10.68 -2.55
N ARG A 177 15.23 -10.61 -1.47
CA ARG A 177 15.72 -11.80 -0.78
C ARG A 177 14.52 -12.60 -0.25
N VAL A 178 14.38 -13.81 -0.73
CA VAL A 178 13.53 -14.78 -0.05
C VAL A 178 14.19 -15.09 1.29
N SER A 179 13.63 -14.64 2.37
CA SER A 179 14.14 -14.94 3.70
C SER A 179 14.01 -16.44 3.96
N PRO A 180 15.10 -17.13 4.28
CA PRO A 180 15.05 -18.56 4.54
C PRO A 180 14.49 -18.87 5.92
N SER A 181 13.24 -19.31 5.97
CA SER A 181 12.80 -20.06 7.14
C SER A 181 13.47 -21.44 7.12
N ALA A 182 13.95 -21.87 8.27
CA ALA A 182 14.84 -23.00 8.45
C ALA A 182 14.37 -24.32 7.79
N GLY A 183 15.12 -24.75 6.80
CA GLY A 183 15.00 -26.01 6.07
C GLY A 183 16.05 -25.99 4.99
N GLU A 184 16.87 -26.98 4.94
CA GLU A 184 18.04 -27.04 4.05
C GLU A 184 17.72 -26.68 2.60
N ARG A 185 18.48 -25.75 2.07
CA ARG A 185 18.36 -25.25 0.70
C ARG A 185 19.54 -25.67 -0.14
N ARG A 186 19.26 -26.36 -1.20
CA ARG A 186 20.22 -26.54 -2.25
C ARG A 186 19.79 -25.68 -3.44
N ALA A 187 20.46 -24.55 -3.63
CA ALA A 187 20.23 -23.70 -4.80
C ALA A 187 20.85 -24.37 -6.02
N VAL A 188 20.02 -24.81 -6.94
CA VAL A 188 20.46 -25.24 -8.27
C VAL A 188 20.39 -24.02 -9.17
N ARG A 189 21.54 -23.57 -9.68
CA ARG A 189 21.60 -22.45 -10.65
C ARG A 189 21.02 -22.92 -11.99
N PRO A 190 19.97 -22.33 -12.52
CA PRO A 190 19.54 -22.67 -13.87
C PRO A 190 20.47 -22.00 -14.89
N ARG A 191 20.91 -22.79 -15.84
CA ARG A 191 21.60 -22.29 -17.05
C ARG A 191 20.55 -22.00 -18.13
N ALA A 192 19.95 -20.83 -18.09
CA ALA A 192 19.20 -20.32 -19.23
C ALA A 192 19.05 -18.81 -19.12
N ALA A 193 19.32 -18.13 -20.20
CA ALA A 193 19.34 -16.68 -20.31
C ALA A 193 17.97 -16.05 -19.99
N GLY A 194 17.97 -15.09 -19.09
CA GLY A 194 16.87 -14.13 -18.97
C GLY A 194 15.81 -14.37 -17.90
N LEU A 195 15.91 -15.44 -17.09
CA LEU A 195 15.01 -15.66 -15.94
C LEU A 195 15.81 -15.60 -14.65
N ASP A 196 15.55 -14.59 -13.86
CA ASP A 196 16.21 -14.39 -12.57
C ASP A 196 15.47 -15.21 -11.49
N ALA A 197 16.23 -16.09 -10.84
CA ALA A 197 15.90 -16.86 -9.65
C ALA A 197 14.75 -17.89 -9.75
N SER A 198 15.11 -19.10 -10.13
CA SER A 198 14.36 -20.29 -9.77
C SER A 198 14.90 -20.83 -8.42
N VAL A 199 14.07 -20.90 -7.41
CA VAL A 199 14.36 -21.68 -6.22
C VAL A 199 13.83 -23.09 -6.47
N VAL A 200 14.71 -24.04 -6.65
CA VAL A 200 14.34 -25.46 -6.69
C VAL A 200 14.35 -25.96 -5.26
N LEU A 201 13.19 -26.23 -4.72
CA LEU A 201 13.07 -26.90 -3.43
C LEU A 201 13.18 -28.40 -3.66
N ASP A 202 14.35 -28.97 -3.36
CA ASP A 202 14.49 -30.41 -3.21
C ASP A 202 13.93 -30.75 -1.82
N TRP A 203 12.74 -31.27 -1.78
CA TRP A 203 12.14 -31.72 -0.54
C TRP A 203 12.76 -33.08 -0.18
N PRO A 204 13.47 -33.21 0.95
CA PRO A 204 13.99 -34.50 1.33
C PRO A 204 12.83 -35.46 1.56
N GLY A 205 12.89 -36.58 0.90
CA GLY A 205 11.81 -37.50 0.71
C GLY A 205 11.13 -38.00 1.97
N TRP A 206 9.96 -38.48 1.76
CA TRP A 206 9.24 -39.37 2.64
C TRP A 206 9.87 -40.77 2.55
#